data_0007735796a8c35eb30a2ee273ae9e3a
#
_entry.id   0007735796a8c35eb30a2ee273ae9e3a
#
_cell.length_a   1.000
_cell.length_b   1.000
_cell.length_c   1.000
_cell.angle_alpha   90.00
_cell.angle_beta   90.00
_cell.angle_gamma   90.00
#
_symmetry.space_group_name_H-M   'P 1'
#
loop_
_entity.id
_entity.type
_entity.pdbx_description
1 polymer ?
#
loop_
_entity_poly.entity_id
_entity_poly.type
_entity_poly.pdbx_seq_one_letter_code
_entity_poly.pdbx_strand_id
1 'polypeptide(L)'
;MRRMVLHSGVMRVLVMGGTEFISLHLVQALVARGDEVVVFNRGRRGERLPAGVRAIAGDRKDHAGLRARLGGERVDAVCDITYAPTLGEDVAALLDALPGQPHAVFVSTCRVYDHNLPIPYTETTPRGLYWGDYARHKIAGEDVLLARHRAGGWPVTIVRPTHVMGPLNTRNNETFFMDRIARGRPVLVPGDGSWLRQFGHVADLADAIAAMLGNPRAFGQAYNVHGDDVVTQIGLVELVAEVVGKPVTVRHFEPALLERLHKGTPVFGQTLVYDCHAVHSAAKLRRELGVRPRYTLASGLAQTWEWYRGARLHERALDFTAEDQLLTLAAA
;
A
#
# COMPACT_ATOMS: atom_id res chain seq x y z
N MET A 1 -19.99 15.12 20.84
CA MET A 1 -20.03 13.94 19.96
C MET A 1 -20.76 14.29 18.67
N ARG A 2 -20.07 14.70 17.60
CA ARG A 2 -20.68 14.88 16.28
C ARG A 2 -20.67 13.53 15.57
N ARG A 3 -21.88 13.01 15.28
CA ARG A 3 -22.07 11.80 14.48
C ARG A 3 -21.29 11.90 13.17
N MET A 4 -20.48 10.89 12.89
CA MET A 4 -19.86 10.63 11.59
C MET A 4 -21.02 10.59 10.57
N VAL A 5 -21.01 11.51 9.60
CA VAL A 5 -21.95 11.46 8.48
C VAL A 5 -21.40 10.37 7.56
N LEU A 6 -21.76 9.13 7.87
CA LEU A 6 -21.64 8.03 6.93
C LEU A 6 -22.71 8.27 5.85
N HIS A 7 -22.34 8.13 4.59
CA HIS A 7 -23.30 8.07 3.50
C HIS A 7 -24.32 6.97 3.86
N SER A 8 -25.58 7.34 4.04
CA SER A 8 -26.62 6.42 4.59
C SER A 8 -27.24 5.51 3.52
N GLY A 9 -26.63 5.39 2.35
CA GLY A 9 -27.12 4.57 1.24
C GLY A 9 -26.07 3.58 0.75
N VAL A 10 -26.54 2.45 0.21
CA VAL A 10 -25.73 1.49 -0.55
C VAL A 10 -25.09 2.22 -1.74
N MET A 11 -23.77 2.10 -1.86
CA MET A 11 -23.04 2.65 -3.01
C MET A 11 -22.70 1.54 -4.00
N ARG A 12 -22.68 1.88 -5.28
CA ARG A 12 -22.11 1.01 -6.31
C ARG A 12 -20.68 1.43 -6.59
N VAL A 13 -19.72 0.57 -6.22
CA VAL A 13 -18.27 0.90 -6.24
C VAL A 13 -17.53 0.02 -7.23
N LEU A 14 -16.83 0.65 -8.17
CA LEU A 14 -15.88 -0.04 -9.06
C LEU A 14 -14.50 -0.08 -8.40
N VAL A 15 -13.91 -1.27 -8.29
CA VAL A 15 -12.54 -1.47 -7.78
C VAL A 15 -11.66 -1.99 -8.92
N MET A 16 -10.61 -1.22 -9.27
CA MET A 16 -9.60 -1.65 -10.22
C MET A 16 -8.67 -2.67 -9.55
N GLY A 17 -8.74 -3.93 -9.99
CA GLY A 17 -8.07 -5.09 -9.36
C GLY A 17 -9.04 -5.96 -8.58
N GLY A 18 -9.03 -5.91 -7.25
CA GLY A 18 -10.00 -6.60 -6.37
C GLY A 18 -9.62 -8.00 -5.91
N THR A 19 -8.56 -8.62 -6.43
CA THR A 19 -8.23 -10.04 -6.17
C THR A 19 -6.96 -10.26 -5.34
N GLU A 20 -6.25 -9.20 -4.98
CA GLU A 20 -5.00 -9.30 -4.23
C GLU A 20 -4.89 -8.24 -3.14
N PHE A 21 -4.33 -8.62 -2.01
CA PHE A 21 -3.90 -7.78 -0.88
C PHE A 21 -4.82 -6.56 -0.64
N ILE A 22 -4.32 -5.33 -0.85
CA ILE A 22 -5.06 -4.09 -0.55
C ILE A 22 -6.42 -4.08 -1.24
N SER A 23 -6.47 -4.41 -2.53
CA SER A 23 -7.72 -4.38 -3.30
C SER A 23 -8.72 -5.43 -2.86
N LEU A 24 -8.26 -6.61 -2.44
CA LEU A 24 -9.14 -7.66 -1.92
C LEU A 24 -9.71 -7.28 -0.55
N HIS A 25 -8.88 -6.75 0.36
CA HIS A 25 -9.37 -6.25 1.66
C HIS A 25 -10.39 -5.12 1.49
N LEU A 26 -10.15 -4.21 0.52
CA LEU A 26 -11.13 -3.16 0.21
C LEU A 26 -12.45 -3.77 -0.29
N VAL A 27 -12.41 -4.72 -1.22
CA VAL A 27 -13.61 -5.41 -1.70
C VAL A 27 -14.36 -6.05 -0.54
N GLN A 28 -13.65 -6.76 0.34
CA GLN A 28 -14.26 -7.39 1.53
C GLN A 28 -14.90 -6.36 2.47
N ALA A 29 -14.23 -5.23 2.72
CA ALA A 29 -14.75 -4.15 3.57
C ALA A 29 -16.00 -3.49 2.97
N LEU A 30 -16.02 -3.26 1.65
CA LEU A 30 -17.17 -2.68 0.95
C LEU A 30 -18.38 -3.64 0.96
N VAL A 31 -18.15 -4.91 0.68
CA VAL A 31 -19.21 -5.94 0.77
C VAL A 31 -19.77 -6.03 2.19
N ALA A 32 -18.90 -6.04 3.21
CA ALA A 32 -19.31 -6.06 4.61
C ALA A 32 -20.09 -4.79 5.02
N ARG A 33 -19.83 -3.65 4.37
CA ARG A 33 -20.58 -2.40 4.54
C ARG A 33 -21.96 -2.45 3.87
N GLY A 34 -22.19 -3.41 2.96
CA GLY A 34 -23.42 -3.57 2.20
C GLY A 34 -23.40 -2.89 0.82
N ASP A 35 -22.25 -2.50 0.30
CA ASP A 35 -22.13 -1.90 -1.02
C ASP A 35 -22.26 -2.92 -2.15
N GLU A 36 -22.72 -2.46 -3.31
CA GLU A 36 -22.64 -3.20 -4.57
C GLU A 36 -21.23 -3.04 -5.16
N VAL A 37 -20.45 -4.12 -5.18
CA VAL A 37 -19.07 -4.07 -5.64
C VAL A 37 -18.92 -4.67 -7.02
N VAL A 38 -18.31 -3.90 -7.91
CA VAL A 38 -17.87 -4.34 -9.23
C VAL A 38 -16.36 -4.29 -9.27
N VAL A 39 -15.70 -5.33 -9.78
CA VAL A 39 -14.25 -5.33 -9.97
C VAL A 39 -13.90 -5.36 -11.45
N PHE A 40 -12.83 -4.66 -11.84
CA PHE A 40 -12.26 -4.73 -13.17
C PHE A 40 -10.83 -5.30 -13.09
N ASN A 41 -10.64 -6.49 -13.66
CA ASN A 41 -9.33 -7.16 -13.65
C ASN A 41 -9.21 -8.15 -14.81
N ARG A 42 -8.05 -8.82 -14.92
CA ARG A 42 -7.76 -9.77 -16.02
C ARG A 42 -8.47 -11.13 -15.91
N GLY A 43 -9.35 -11.34 -14.93
CA GLY A 43 -10.15 -12.55 -14.75
C GLY A 43 -9.39 -13.80 -14.29
N ARG A 44 -8.14 -13.66 -13.79
CA ARG A 44 -7.28 -14.83 -13.51
C ARG A 44 -7.44 -15.42 -12.10
N ARG A 45 -8.11 -14.73 -11.18
CA ARG A 45 -8.20 -15.07 -9.75
C ARG A 45 -9.58 -14.74 -9.16
N GLY A 46 -10.62 -15.02 -9.92
CA GLY A 46 -12.01 -14.71 -9.54
C GLY A 46 -12.48 -15.47 -8.31
N GLU A 47 -11.91 -16.65 -8.05
CA GLU A 47 -12.21 -17.51 -6.90
C GLU A 47 -11.94 -16.86 -5.53
N ARG A 48 -11.18 -15.76 -5.49
CA ARG A 48 -10.87 -15.01 -4.26
C ARG A 48 -11.91 -13.96 -3.90
N LEU A 49 -12.81 -13.65 -4.82
CA LEU A 49 -13.82 -12.61 -4.60
C LEU A 49 -14.93 -13.10 -3.68
N PRO A 50 -15.42 -12.24 -2.76
CA PRO A 50 -16.62 -12.55 -1.98
C PRO A 50 -17.84 -12.82 -2.87
N ALA A 51 -18.80 -13.58 -2.35
CA ALA A 51 -20.06 -13.79 -3.04
C ALA A 51 -20.78 -12.46 -3.31
N GLY A 52 -21.44 -12.37 -4.46
CA GLY A 52 -22.17 -11.17 -4.89
C GLY A 52 -21.32 -10.10 -5.58
N VAL A 53 -19.99 -10.24 -5.59
CA VAL A 53 -19.11 -9.32 -6.33
C VAL A 53 -19.17 -9.65 -7.83
N ARG A 54 -19.51 -8.65 -8.65
CA ARG A 54 -19.50 -8.77 -10.10
C ARG A 54 -18.12 -8.45 -10.66
N ALA A 55 -17.60 -9.30 -11.52
CA ALA A 55 -16.30 -9.10 -12.17
C ALA A 55 -16.47 -8.75 -13.65
N ILE A 56 -15.76 -7.72 -14.11
CA ILE A 56 -15.59 -7.36 -15.51
C ILE A 56 -14.17 -7.73 -15.90
N ALA A 57 -14.01 -8.66 -16.83
CA ALA A 57 -12.71 -9.06 -17.34
C ALA A 57 -12.17 -8.07 -18.39
N GLY A 58 -10.92 -7.62 -18.21
CA GLY A 58 -10.25 -6.73 -19.15
C GLY A 58 -8.86 -6.34 -18.70
N ASP A 59 -8.08 -5.80 -19.63
CA ASP A 59 -6.77 -5.21 -19.33
C ASP A 59 -6.91 -3.67 -19.28
N ARG A 60 -6.46 -3.04 -18.19
CA ARG A 60 -6.49 -1.59 -18.06
C ARG A 60 -5.63 -0.86 -19.09
N LYS A 61 -4.60 -1.54 -19.62
CA LYS A 61 -3.72 -1.02 -20.67
C LYS A 61 -4.37 -1.00 -22.05
N ASP A 62 -5.41 -1.78 -22.26
CA ASP A 62 -6.26 -1.70 -23.43
C ASP A 62 -7.31 -0.59 -23.23
N HIS A 63 -6.90 0.65 -23.49
CA HIS A 63 -7.74 1.82 -23.22
C HIS A 63 -9.04 1.83 -24.05
N ALA A 64 -9.01 1.28 -25.27
CA ALA A 64 -10.22 1.13 -26.11
C ALA A 64 -11.17 0.08 -25.52
N GLY A 65 -10.63 -1.07 -25.14
CA GLY A 65 -11.38 -2.14 -24.47
C GLY A 65 -11.89 -1.72 -23.09
N LEU A 66 -11.15 -0.90 -22.35
CA LEU A 66 -11.58 -0.30 -21.08
C LEU A 66 -12.83 0.54 -21.28
N ARG A 67 -12.82 1.46 -22.27
CA ARG A 67 -13.97 2.32 -22.63
C ARG A 67 -15.17 1.49 -23.08
N ALA A 68 -14.96 0.50 -23.90
CA ALA A 68 -16.06 -0.37 -24.39
C ALA A 68 -16.74 -1.13 -23.23
N ARG A 69 -15.98 -1.56 -22.20
CA ARG A 69 -16.50 -2.33 -21.08
C ARG A 69 -17.09 -1.47 -19.96
N LEU A 70 -16.55 -0.27 -19.72
CA LEU A 70 -16.95 0.58 -18.62
C LEU A 70 -17.91 1.71 -19.04
N GLY A 71 -18.04 1.99 -20.34
CA GLY A 71 -18.85 3.10 -20.84
C GLY A 71 -20.35 3.02 -20.52
N GLY A 72 -20.85 1.82 -20.22
CA GLY A 72 -22.23 1.60 -19.72
C GLY A 72 -22.35 1.48 -18.21
N GLU A 73 -21.23 1.44 -17.48
CA GLU A 73 -21.21 1.19 -16.04
C GLU A 73 -21.47 2.49 -15.26
N ARG A 74 -22.65 2.59 -14.68
CA ARG A 74 -22.96 3.67 -13.74
C ARG A 74 -22.54 3.25 -12.36
N VAL A 75 -21.55 3.93 -11.80
CA VAL A 75 -21.04 3.71 -10.45
C VAL A 75 -21.00 5.03 -9.68
N ASP A 76 -21.14 4.96 -8.36
CA ASP A 76 -21.05 6.13 -7.48
C ASP A 76 -19.59 6.51 -7.21
N ALA A 77 -18.73 5.49 -7.19
CA ALA A 77 -17.30 5.69 -6.97
C ALA A 77 -16.43 4.65 -7.70
N VAL A 78 -15.18 5.03 -7.96
CA VAL A 78 -14.14 4.13 -8.47
C VAL A 78 -12.90 4.20 -7.57
N CYS A 79 -12.36 3.04 -7.20
CA CYS A 79 -11.11 2.92 -6.44
C CYS A 79 -10.02 2.35 -7.34
N ASP A 80 -8.97 3.13 -7.64
CA ASP A 80 -7.81 2.66 -8.39
C ASP A 80 -6.64 2.38 -7.46
N ILE A 81 -6.29 1.10 -7.29
CA ILE A 81 -5.21 0.61 -6.41
C ILE A 81 -4.04 0.06 -7.24
N THR A 82 -4.11 0.19 -8.54
CA THR A 82 -3.16 -0.43 -9.45
C THR A 82 -1.84 0.35 -9.56
N TYR A 83 -0.85 -0.28 -10.16
CA TYR A 83 0.43 0.34 -10.51
C TYR A 83 0.88 -0.11 -11.90
N ALA A 84 1.36 0.85 -12.68
CA ALA A 84 2.02 0.63 -13.97
C ALA A 84 2.95 1.82 -14.28
N PRO A 85 3.98 1.64 -15.13
CA PRO A 85 4.79 2.76 -15.63
C PRO A 85 3.98 3.82 -16.38
N THR A 86 2.87 3.44 -17.00
CA THR A 86 1.91 4.28 -17.75
C THR A 86 0.79 4.85 -16.86
N LEU A 87 1.00 4.96 -15.56
CA LEU A 87 -0.09 5.19 -14.59
C LEU A 87 -0.86 6.50 -14.84
N GLY A 88 -0.19 7.56 -15.29
CA GLY A 88 -0.87 8.82 -15.66
C GLY A 88 -1.85 8.63 -16.82
N GLU A 89 -1.42 7.97 -17.88
CA GLU A 89 -2.25 7.67 -19.06
C GLU A 89 -3.39 6.70 -18.70
N ASP A 90 -3.09 5.68 -17.91
CA ASP A 90 -4.06 4.68 -17.47
C ASP A 90 -5.16 5.28 -16.59
N VAL A 91 -4.81 6.23 -15.70
CA VAL A 91 -5.79 6.96 -14.87
C VAL A 91 -6.65 7.87 -15.74
N ALA A 92 -6.05 8.59 -16.69
CA ALA A 92 -6.82 9.42 -17.62
C ALA A 92 -7.83 8.59 -18.43
N ALA A 93 -7.36 7.46 -18.99
CA ALA A 93 -8.22 6.56 -19.77
C ALA A 93 -9.36 5.95 -18.92
N LEU A 94 -9.10 5.63 -17.66
CA LEU A 94 -10.11 5.14 -16.73
C LEU A 94 -11.20 6.19 -16.49
N LEU A 95 -10.80 7.43 -16.21
CA LEU A 95 -11.76 8.53 -16.00
C LEU A 95 -12.59 8.80 -17.25
N ASP A 96 -11.95 8.82 -18.43
CA ASP A 96 -12.63 9.03 -19.71
C ASP A 96 -13.58 7.88 -20.10
N ALA A 97 -13.37 6.69 -19.54
CA ALA A 97 -14.24 5.52 -19.76
C ALA A 97 -15.51 5.53 -18.90
N LEU A 98 -15.51 6.27 -17.79
CA LEU A 98 -16.60 6.23 -16.81
C LEU A 98 -17.62 7.34 -17.05
N PRO A 99 -18.93 7.03 -17.19
CA PRO A 99 -19.97 8.04 -17.29
C PRO A 99 -20.25 8.70 -15.93
N GLY A 100 -20.68 9.96 -15.95
CA GLY A 100 -21.27 10.62 -14.79
C GLY A 100 -20.30 11.13 -13.72
N GLN A 101 -18.99 11.13 -13.97
CA GLN A 101 -17.97 11.62 -13.04
C GLN A 101 -18.08 11.03 -11.61
N PRO A 102 -18.00 9.70 -11.43
CA PRO A 102 -18.04 9.08 -10.11
C PRO A 102 -16.90 9.56 -9.23
N HIS A 103 -17.05 9.47 -7.89
CA HIS A 103 -15.96 9.80 -6.98
C HIS A 103 -14.75 8.90 -7.24
N ALA A 104 -13.64 9.46 -7.70
CA ALA A 104 -12.42 8.72 -8.00
C ALA A 104 -11.46 8.75 -6.80
N VAL A 105 -11.24 7.60 -6.19
CA VAL A 105 -10.27 7.40 -5.10
C VAL A 105 -9.05 6.69 -5.65
N PHE A 106 -7.90 7.33 -5.57
CA PHE A 106 -6.63 6.81 -6.09
C PHE A 106 -5.68 6.46 -4.96
N VAL A 107 -5.23 5.22 -4.90
CA VAL A 107 -4.21 4.79 -3.95
C VAL A 107 -2.82 5.08 -4.51
N SER A 108 -2.28 6.21 -4.07
CA SER A 108 -0.92 6.67 -4.31
C SER A 108 0.06 6.03 -3.30
N THR A 109 0.95 6.80 -2.72
CA THR A 109 1.96 6.35 -1.75
C THR A 109 2.56 7.54 -1.00
N CYS A 110 3.03 7.35 0.22
CA CYS A 110 3.88 8.32 0.92
C CYS A 110 5.26 8.50 0.26
N ARG A 111 5.66 7.62 -0.64
CA ARG A 111 6.92 7.77 -1.41
C ARG A 111 6.89 8.87 -2.47
N VAL A 112 5.77 9.58 -2.63
CA VAL A 112 5.70 10.77 -3.49
C VAL A 112 6.35 12.01 -2.87
N TYR A 113 6.61 12.02 -1.56
CA TYR A 113 7.25 13.15 -0.90
C TYR A 113 8.75 13.24 -1.20
N ASP A 114 9.27 14.46 -1.16
CA ASP A 114 10.71 14.69 -1.15
C ASP A 114 11.28 14.35 0.23
N HIS A 115 11.99 13.24 0.32
CA HIS A 115 12.54 12.71 1.56
C HIS A 115 13.82 13.40 2.04
N ASN A 116 14.26 14.45 1.36
CA ASN A 116 15.32 15.34 1.84
C ASN A 116 14.82 16.45 2.77
N LEU A 117 13.52 16.50 3.02
CA LEU A 117 12.86 17.51 3.85
C LEU A 117 12.71 17.04 5.30
N PRO A 118 12.53 17.98 6.25
CA PRO A 118 12.28 17.61 7.65
C PRO A 118 11.01 16.78 7.87
N ILE A 119 11.09 15.81 8.76
CA ILE A 119 9.96 14.98 9.21
C ILE A 119 9.19 15.67 10.36
N PRO A 120 7.89 15.35 10.59
CA PRO A 120 7.06 14.42 9.82
C PRO A 120 6.53 15.03 8.51
N TYR A 121 6.44 14.21 7.46
CA TYR A 121 5.83 14.64 6.19
C TYR A 121 4.32 14.73 6.32
N THR A 122 3.77 15.85 5.88
CA THR A 122 2.33 16.12 5.81
C THR A 122 1.86 16.13 4.36
N GLU A 123 0.56 16.22 4.14
CA GLU A 123 -0.01 16.29 2.79
C GLU A 123 0.39 17.55 2.01
N THR A 124 0.91 18.57 2.71
CA THR A 124 1.46 19.82 2.12
C THR A 124 2.94 19.75 1.85
N THR A 125 3.64 18.72 2.33
CA THR A 125 5.05 18.50 2.02
C THR A 125 5.25 18.38 0.51
N PRO A 126 6.23 19.08 -0.11
CA PRO A 126 6.50 18.97 -1.52
C PRO A 126 6.71 17.53 -1.98
N ARG A 127 6.19 17.24 -3.18
CA ARG A 127 6.43 15.96 -3.84
C ARG A 127 7.78 16.01 -4.55
N GLY A 128 8.48 14.88 -4.58
CA GLY A 128 9.80 14.77 -5.19
C GLY A 128 10.05 13.38 -5.77
N LEU A 129 11.24 13.20 -6.34
CA LEU A 129 11.62 11.99 -7.05
C LEU A 129 12.67 11.15 -6.28
N TYR A 130 12.77 11.33 -4.98
CA TYR A 130 13.68 10.55 -4.13
C TYR A 130 13.55 9.03 -4.37
N TRP A 131 12.32 8.55 -4.59
CA TRP A 131 12.00 7.15 -4.86
C TRP A 131 11.94 6.82 -6.37
N GLY A 132 12.58 7.64 -7.20
CA GLY A 132 12.77 7.40 -8.63
C GLY A 132 11.47 7.22 -9.42
N ASP A 133 11.47 6.25 -10.33
CA ASP A 133 10.36 6.01 -11.24
C ASP A 133 9.05 5.65 -10.54
N TYR A 134 9.13 4.96 -9.40
CA TYR A 134 7.91 4.62 -8.64
C TYR A 134 7.19 5.89 -8.17
N ALA A 135 7.93 6.86 -7.61
CA ALA A 135 7.36 8.14 -7.22
C ALA A 135 6.84 8.90 -8.44
N ARG A 136 7.62 8.97 -9.52
CA ARG A 136 7.25 9.64 -10.77
C ARG A 136 5.91 9.13 -11.33
N HIS A 137 5.73 7.81 -11.42
CA HIS A 137 4.50 7.23 -11.95
C HIS A 137 3.30 7.50 -11.04
N LYS A 138 3.48 7.43 -9.71
CA LYS A 138 2.40 7.75 -8.76
C LYS A 138 2.02 9.23 -8.81
N ILE A 139 3.01 10.13 -8.89
CA ILE A 139 2.79 11.58 -9.05
C ILE A 139 2.02 11.87 -10.35
N ALA A 140 2.37 11.21 -11.46
CA ALA A 140 1.65 11.38 -12.72
C ALA A 140 0.16 11.03 -12.60
N GLY A 141 -0.18 9.94 -11.88
CA GLY A 141 -1.58 9.60 -11.59
C GLY A 141 -2.29 10.62 -10.71
N GLU A 142 -1.61 11.13 -9.66
CA GLU A 142 -2.15 12.21 -8.81
C GLU A 142 -2.43 13.49 -9.63
N ASP A 143 -1.50 13.86 -10.52
CA ASP A 143 -1.60 15.09 -11.32
C ASP A 143 -2.80 15.06 -12.28
N VAL A 144 -3.09 13.91 -12.89
CA VAL A 144 -4.28 13.73 -13.74
C VAL A 144 -5.56 13.98 -12.94
N LEU A 145 -5.68 13.34 -11.77
CA LEU A 145 -6.87 13.49 -10.91
C LEU A 145 -7.04 14.92 -10.42
N LEU A 146 -5.99 15.54 -9.92
CA LEU A 146 -6.01 16.92 -9.45
C LEU A 146 -6.31 17.92 -10.58
N ALA A 147 -5.82 17.66 -11.81
CA ALA A 147 -6.16 18.48 -12.97
C ALA A 147 -7.65 18.37 -13.31
N ARG A 148 -8.23 17.16 -13.31
CA ARG A 148 -9.67 16.96 -13.54
C ARG A 148 -10.53 17.64 -12.47
N HIS A 149 -10.10 17.57 -11.21
CA HIS A 149 -10.79 18.27 -10.12
C HIS A 149 -10.77 19.80 -10.31
N ARG A 150 -9.60 20.38 -10.61
CA ARG A 150 -9.48 21.83 -10.82
C ARG A 150 -10.23 22.35 -12.03
N ALA A 151 -10.24 21.58 -13.13
CA ALA A 151 -10.86 22.00 -14.38
C ALA A 151 -12.39 21.88 -14.40
N GLY A 152 -12.95 20.87 -13.75
CA GLY A 152 -14.37 20.54 -13.85
C GLY A 152 -15.04 20.09 -12.56
N GLY A 153 -14.38 20.23 -11.41
CA GLY A 153 -14.95 19.85 -10.11
C GLY A 153 -15.11 18.33 -9.92
N TRP A 154 -14.47 17.50 -10.77
CA TRP A 154 -14.56 16.03 -10.61
C TRP A 154 -14.22 15.64 -9.17
N PRO A 155 -15.09 14.91 -8.44
CA PRO A 155 -14.79 14.48 -7.09
C PRO A 155 -13.63 13.47 -7.09
N VAL A 156 -12.48 13.84 -6.54
CA VAL A 156 -11.29 12.98 -6.47
C VAL A 156 -10.72 12.94 -5.05
N THR A 157 -10.15 11.84 -4.65
CA THR A 157 -9.39 11.72 -3.39
C THR A 157 -8.11 10.92 -3.62
N ILE A 158 -7.01 11.42 -3.09
CA ILE A 158 -5.71 10.75 -3.14
C ILE A 158 -5.42 10.13 -1.77
N VAL A 159 -5.10 8.85 -1.77
CA VAL A 159 -4.72 8.10 -0.57
C VAL A 159 -3.23 7.81 -0.63
N ARG A 160 -2.47 8.27 0.34
CA ARG A 160 -1.02 8.08 0.43
C ARG A 160 -0.68 7.15 1.60
N PRO A 161 -0.72 5.82 1.40
CA PRO A 161 -0.30 4.89 2.44
C PRO A 161 1.22 4.86 2.59
N THR A 162 1.69 4.53 3.79
CA THR A 162 3.06 4.12 4.08
C THR A 162 3.27 2.66 3.65
N HIS A 163 4.20 1.93 4.26
CA HIS A 163 4.27 0.49 4.09
C HIS A 163 3.00 -0.17 4.62
N VAL A 164 2.31 -0.89 3.75
CA VAL A 164 1.12 -1.64 4.12
C VAL A 164 1.52 -3.07 4.46
N MET A 165 1.16 -3.51 5.65
CA MET A 165 1.35 -4.87 6.14
C MET A 165 0.01 -5.56 6.39
N GLY A 166 0.02 -6.85 6.55
CA GLY A 166 -1.17 -7.63 6.90
C GLY A 166 -1.29 -8.92 6.10
N PRO A 167 -2.29 -9.74 6.42
CA PRO A 167 -2.58 -10.99 5.71
C PRO A 167 -2.73 -10.78 4.20
N LEU A 168 -2.37 -11.81 3.42
CA LEU A 168 -2.40 -11.82 1.96
C LEU A 168 -1.39 -10.87 1.29
N ASN A 169 -0.46 -10.27 2.03
CA ASN A 169 0.64 -9.53 1.44
C ASN A 169 1.60 -10.50 0.73
N THR A 170 1.60 -10.43 -0.60
CA THR A 170 2.49 -11.25 -1.44
C THR A 170 3.87 -10.61 -1.64
N ARG A 171 4.04 -9.37 -1.21
CA ARG A 171 5.33 -8.67 -1.23
C ARG A 171 6.12 -9.07 0.00
N ASN A 172 7.37 -9.41 -0.20
CA ASN A 172 8.24 -9.88 0.88
C ASN A 172 8.77 -8.69 1.71
N ASN A 173 7.87 -8.04 2.45
CA ASN A 173 8.20 -6.91 3.32
C ASN A 173 8.47 -7.41 4.76
N GLU A 174 7.44 -7.42 5.62
CA GLU A 174 7.53 -7.91 6.99
C GLU A 174 7.83 -9.40 7.05
N THR A 175 7.34 -10.19 6.10
CA THR A 175 7.59 -11.62 6.00
C THR A 175 9.05 -11.95 5.68
N PHE A 176 9.81 -10.99 5.13
CA PHE A 176 11.25 -11.14 4.96
C PHE A 176 11.94 -11.41 6.30
N PHE A 177 11.65 -10.63 7.32
CA PHE A 177 12.20 -10.79 8.65
C PHE A 177 11.67 -12.07 9.33
N MET A 178 10.36 -12.32 9.22
CA MET A 178 9.71 -13.52 9.76
C MET A 178 10.37 -14.80 9.26
N ASP A 179 10.69 -14.85 7.96
CA ASP A 179 11.34 -16.00 7.34
C ASP A 179 12.74 -16.29 7.92
N ARG A 180 13.55 -15.24 8.15
CA ARG A 180 14.91 -15.38 8.67
C ARG A 180 14.88 -15.81 10.14
N ILE A 181 14.08 -15.13 10.93
CA ILE A 181 13.94 -15.39 12.36
C ILE A 181 13.35 -16.78 12.60
N ALA A 182 12.32 -17.17 11.86
CA ALA A 182 11.71 -18.50 11.99
C ALA A 182 12.71 -19.64 11.71
N ARG A 183 13.72 -19.39 10.86
CA ARG A 183 14.78 -20.36 10.52
C ARG A 183 16.05 -20.23 11.36
N GLY A 184 16.08 -19.30 12.32
CA GLY A 184 17.29 -19.03 13.12
C GLY A 184 18.44 -18.43 12.32
N ARG A 185 18.14 -17.79 11.18
CA ARG A 185 19.15 -17.09 10.37
C ARG A 185 19.36 -15.67 10.91
N PRO A 186 20.57 -15.13 10.77
CA PRO A 186 20.80 -13.73 11.11
C PRO A 186 19.98 -12.82 10.21
N VAL A 187 19.54 -11.69 10.78
CA VAL A 187 18.90 -10.59 10.04
C VAL A 187 19.94 -9.53 9.77
N LEU A 188 20.11 -9.20 8.49
CA LEU A 188 21.01 -8.16 8.04
C LEU A 188 20.33 -6.79 8.13
N VAL A 189 21.00 -5.82 8.76
CA VAL A 189 20.51 -4.45 8.94
C VAL A 189 21.53 -3.47 8.36
N PRO A 190 21.14 -2.61 7.39
CA PRO A 190 22.04 -1.62 6.82
C PRO A 190 22.36 -0.51 7.84
N GLY A 191 23.63 -0.09 7.90
CA GLY A 191 24.10 0.93 8.83
C GLY A 191 23.87 0.52 10.28
N ASP A 192 23.51 1.47 11.12
CA ASP A 192 23.20 1.26 12.55
C ASP A 192 21.73 0.85 12.80
N GLY A 193 20.90 0.84 11.77
CA GLY A 193 19.49 0.50 11.87
C GLY A 193 18.61 1.55 12.56
N SER A 194 19.08 2.78 12.72
CA SER A 194 18.38 3.87 13.42
C SER A 194 17.29 4.56 12.59
N TRP A 195 17.18 4.26 11.29
CA TRP A 195 16.21 4.89 10.41
C TRP A 195 14.77 4.61 10.86
N LEU A 196 14.02 5.70 11.06
CA LEU A 196 12.63 5.66 11.53
C LEU A 196 11.65 5.30 10.41
N ARG A 197 10.65 4.50 10.74
CA ARG A 197 9.64 3.98 9.81
C ARG A 197 8.26 3.94 10.44
N GLN A 198 7.27 3.90 9.55
CA GLN A 198 5.87 3.67 9.91
C GLN A 198 5.25 2.63 8.99
N PHE A 199 4.30 1.90 9.55
CA PHE A 199 3.52 0.89 8.84
C PHE A 199 2.04 1.19 8.98
N GLY A 200 1.24 0.78 7.99
CA GLY A 200 -0.21 0.77 8.07
C GLY A 200 -0.74 -0.66 7.91
N HIS A 201 -1.76 -1.01 8.68
CA HIS A 201 -2.42 -2.30 8.51
C HIS A 201 -3.37 -2.25 7.31
N VAL A 202 -3.43 -3.32 6.51
CA VAL A 202 -4.23 -3.37 5.28
C VAL A 202 -5.73 -3.19 5.54
N ALA A 203 -6.25 -3.70 6.65
CA ALA A 203 -7.65 -3.52 7.02
C ALA A 203 -7.95 -2.06 7.41
N ASP A 204 -7.04 -1.38 8.13
CA ASP A 204 -7.20 0.04 8.45
C ASP A 204 -7.13 0.92 7.19
N LEU A 205 -6.30 0.56 6.21
CA LEU A 205 -6.27 1.23 4.92
C LEU A 205 -7.59 1.02 4.15
N ALA A 206 -8.14 -0.18 4.14
CA ALA A 206 -9.41 -0.48 3.51
C ALA A 206 -10.55 0.33 4.15
N ASP A 207 -10.61 0.40 5.47
CA ASP A 207 -11.61 1.18 6.22
C ASP A 207 -11.43 2.69 5.97
N ALA A 208 -10.20 3.19 5.90
CA ALA A 208 -9.94 4.58 5.56
C ALA A 208 -10.44 4.94 4.16
N ILE A 209 -10.17 4.09 3.16
CA ILE A 209 -10.69 4.27 1.80
C ILE A 209 -12.23 4.24 1.81
N ALA A 210 -12.83 3.26 2.48
CA ALA A 210 -14.28 3.15 2.60
C ALA A 210 -14.92 4.39 3.24
N ALA A 211 -14.28 5.01 4.22
CA ALA A 211 -14.75 6.24 4.86
C ALA A 211 -14.62 7.50 3.97
N MET A 212 -13.74 7.47 2.97
CA MET A 212 -13.56 8.55 2.00
C MET A 212 -14.63 8.51 0.89
N LEU A 213 -15.11 7.31 0.53
CA LEU A 213 -16.05 7.13 -0.57
C LEU A 213 -17.34 7.93 -0.38
N GLY A 214 -17.67 8.74 -1.37
CA GLY A 214 -18.87 9.60 -1.35
C GLY A 214 -18.84 10.71 -0.30
N ASN A 215 -17.73 10.90 0.42
CA ASN A 215 -17.62 11.94 1.45
C ASN A 215 -17.15 13.26 0.84
N PRO A 216 -18.00 14.32 0.81
CA PRO A 216 -17.64 15.60 0.20
C PRO A 216 -16.41 16.28 0.84
N ARG A 217 -16.09 15.97 2.10
CA ARG A 217 -14.89 16.51 2.77
C ARG A 217 -13.60 15.94 2.19
N ALA A 218 -13.68 14.78 1.52
CA ALA A 218 -12.54 14.14 0.89
C ALA A 218 -12.28 14.62 -0.55
N PHE A 219 -13.24 15.33 -1.16
CA PHE A 219 -13.12 15.77 -2.55
C PHE A 219 -12.00 16.81 -2.74
N GLY A 220 -11.14 16.58 -3.72
CA GLY A 220 -9.96 17.39 -4.00
C GLY A 220 -8.83 17.24 -2.99
N GLN A 221 -8.91 16.28 -2.06
CA GLN A 221 -7.96 16.13 -0.95
C GLN A 221 -7.01 14.95 -1.15
N ALA A 222 -5.83 15.07 -0.53
CA ALA A 222 -4.93 13.96 -0.28
C ALA A 222 -4.89 13.63 1.21
N TYR A 223 -4.69 12.36 1.57
CA TYR A 223 -4.57 11.90 2.95
C TYR A 223 -3.45 10.87 3.10
N ASN A 224 -2.57 11.11 4.08
CA ASN A 224 -1.65 10.10 4.56
C ASN A 224 -2.41 9.06 5.39
N VAL A 225 -2.13 7.77 5.16
CA VAL A 225 -2.77 6.66 5.86
C VAL A 225 -1.72 5.69 6.40
N HIS A 226 -1.63 5.60 7.72
CA HIS A 226 -0.69 4.73 8.43
C HIS A 226 -1.13 4.48 9.87
N GLY A 227 -0.50 3.51 10.54
CA GLY A 227 -0.61 3.28 11.99
C GLY A 227 0.08 4.38 12.81
N ASP A 228 -0.12 4.35 14.11
CA ASP A 228 0.41 5.38 15.02
C ASP A 228 1.87 5.15 15.41
N ASP A 229 2.34 3.90 15.32
CA ASP A 229 3.66 3.52 15.77
C ASP A 229 4.76 4.03 14.82
N VAL A 230 5.81 4.57 15.42
CA VAL A 230 7.08 4.89 14.75
C VAL A 230 8.14 3.97 15.32
N VAL A 231 8.87 3.28 14.47
CA VAL A 231 9.86 2.29 14.88
C VAL A 231 11.15 2.46 14.10
N THR A 232 12.28 2.19 14.75
CA THR A 232 13.57 2.06 14.05
C THR A 232 13.62 0.73 13.30
N GLN A 233 14.56 0.58 12.38
CA GLN A 233 14.72 -0.68 11.68
C GLN A 233 15.11 -1.83 12.63
N ILE A 234 15.97 -1.56 13.62
CA ILE A 234 16.31 -2.54 14.67
C ILE A 234 15.06 -2.87 15.48
N GLY A 235 14.33 -1.86 15.98
CA GLY A 235 13.12 -2.08 16.75
C GLY A 235 12.06 -2.89 15.99
N LEU A 236 11.97 -2.73 14.66
CA LEU A 236 11.11 -3.59 13.84
C LEU A 236 11.56 -5.04 13.86
N VAL A 237 12.87 -5.30 13.73
CA VAL A 237 13.44 -6.67 13.75
C VAL A 237 13.20 -7.34 15.11
N GLU A 238 13.41 -6.60 16.19
CA GLU A 238 13.15 -7.07 17.56
C GLU A 238 11.68 -7.40 17.78
N LEU A 239 10.79 -6.49 17.35
CA LEU A 239 9.34 -6.73 17.46
C LEU A 239 8.87 -7.93 16.62
N VAL A 240 9.46 -8.14 15.44
CA VAL A 240 9.16 -9.34 14.64
C VAL A 240 9.69 -10.60 15.35
N ALA A 241 10.83 -10.53 16.04
CA ALA A 241 11.36 -11.65 16.79
C ALA A 241 10.43 -12.03 17.96
N GLU A 242 9.91 -11.05 18.68
CA GLU A 242 8.89 -11.25 19.72
C GLU A 242 7.64 -11.95 19.16
N VAL A 243 7.12 -11.45 18.02
CA VAL A 243 5.93 -12.01 17.36
C VAL A 243 6.15 -13.43 16.85
N VAL A 244 7.32 -13.72 16.30
CA VAL A 244 7.69 -15.09 15.85
C VAL A 244 7.95 -16.02 17.03
N GLY A 245 8.30 -15.48 18.20
CA GLY A 245 8.62 -16.23 19.41
C GLY A 245 10.00 -16.90 19.36
N LYS A 246 10.96 -16.27 18.66
CA LYS A 246 12.33 -16.78 18.54
C LYS A 246 13.36 -15.66 18.71
N PRO A 247 14.54 -15.96 19.28
CA PRO A 247 15.62 -14.98 19.35
C PRO A 247 16.11 -14.61 17.95
N VAL A 248 16.59 -13.39 17.81
CA VAL A 248 17.18 -12.89 16.56
C VAL A 248 18.65 -12.52 16.75
N THR A 249 19.46 -12.85 15.77
CA THR A 249 20.82 -12.33 15.63
C THR A 249 20.82 -11.26 14.57
N VAL A 250 21.12 -10.03 14.95
CA VAL A 250 21.30 -8.92 14.01
C VAL A 250 22.76 -8.87 13.55
N ARG A 251 22.98 -8.62 12.27
CA ARG A 251 24.28 -8.33 11.67
C ARG A 251 24.17 -7.02 10.88
N HIS A 252 24.98 -6.06 11.29
CA HIS A 252 25.07 -4.78 10.58
C HIS A 252 25.98 -4.91 9.37
N PHE A 253 25.72 -4.10 8.35
CA PHE A 253 26.56 -4.00 7.17
C PHE A 253 26.53 -2.59 6.59
N GLU A 254 27.62 -2.17 5.98
CA GLU A 254 27.69 -0.90 5.28
C GLU A 254 26.87 -0.96 3.98
N PRO A 255 25.93 -0.01 3.74
CA PRO A 255 25.05 -0.02 2.57
C PRO A 255 25.80 -0.11 1.23
N ALA A 256 26.99 0.47 1.14
CA ALA A 256 27.85 0.42 -0.05
C ALA A 256 28.23 -1.02 -0.45
N LEU A 257 28.20 -1.98 0.46
CA LEU A 257 28.48 -3.39 0.13
C LEU A 257 27.43 -4.00 -0.80
N LEU A 258 26.20 -3.44 -0.85
CA LEU A 258 25.16 -3.90 -1.78
C LEU A 258 25.57 -3.71 -3.25
N GLU A 259 26.41 -2.70 -3.55
CA GLU A 259 26.90 -2.46 -4.90
C GLU A 259 27.88 -3.54 -5.38
N ARG A 260 28.49 -4.26 -4.43
CA ARG A 260 29.43 -5.36 -4.71
C ARG A 260 28.73 -6.68 -5.03
N LEU A 261 27.44 -6.75 -4.78
CA LEU A 261 26.62 -7.89 -5.17
C LEU A 261 26.27 -7.80 -6.65
N HIS A 262 26.11 -8.95 -7.30
CA HIS A 262 25.72 -8.96 -8.71
C HIS A 262 24.44 -8.18 -8.95
N LYS A 263 24.43 -7.27 -9.94
CA LYS A 263 23.25 -6.52 -10.36
C LYS A 263 22.12 -7.51 -10.69
N GLY A 264 20.96 -7.34 -10.03
CA GLY A 264 19.79 -8.20 -10.24
C GLY A 264 19.63 -9.30 -9.22
N THR A 265 20.57 -9.47 -8.28
CA THR A 265 20.36 -10.36 -7.14
C THR A 265 19.38 -9.72 -6.16
N PRO A 266 18.15 -10.23 -5.98
CA PRO A 266 17.17 -9.64 -5.06
C PRO A 266 17.55 -10.01 -3.63
N VAL A 267 18.51 -9.30 -3.04
CA VAL A 267 19.02 -9.60 -1.70
C VAL A 267 17.99 -9.26 -0.65
N PHE A 268 17.20 -8.22 -0.91
CA PHE A 268 16.32 -7.65 0.09
C PHE A 268 15.01 -7.21 -0.51
N GLY A 269 13.91 -7.51 0.19
CA GLY A 269 12.64 -6.87 -0.08
C GLY A 269 12.77 -5.34 0.04
N GLN A 270 11.85 -4.60 -0.56
CA GLN A 270 11.86 -3.13 -0.61
C GLN A 270 11.97 -2.44 0.78
N THR A 271 11.86 -3.19 1.87
CA THR A 271 11.89 -2.71 3.25
C THR A 271 13.29 -2.49 3.82
N LEU A 272 14.33 -2.96 3.17
CA LEU A 272 15.67 -3.00 3.78
C LEU A 272 16.65 -1.93 3.30
N VAL A 273 16.41 -1.31 2.17
CA VAL A 273 17.31 -0.31 1.62
C VAL A 273 16.72 1.08 1.84
N TYR A 274 16.75 1.54 3.07
CA TYR A 274 16.43 2.91 3.39
C TYR A 274 17.66 3.58 3.97
N ASP A 275 17.93 4.76 3.48
CA ASP A 275 18.96 5.69 3.89
C ASP A 275 18.35 7.01 4.42
N CYS A 276 17.07 6.99 4.80
CA CYS A 276 16.36 8.15 5.30
C CYS A 276 15.28 7.76 6.32
N HIS A 277 14.90 8.73 7.16
CA HIS A 277 13.69 8.62 7.98
C HIS A 277 12.44 8.74 7.11
N ALA A 278 11.43 7.89 7.37
CA ALA A 278 10.15 7.91 6.69
C ALA A 278 9.00 8.00 7.71
N VAL A 279 8.82 9.21 8.26
CA VAL A 279 7.80 9.52 9.28
C VAL A 279 6.81 10.52 8.69
N HIS A 280 5.52 10.20 8.78
CA HIS A 280 4.43 10.94 8.18
C HIS A 280 3.37 11.30 9.24
N SER A 281 2.55 12.29 8.95
CA SER A 281 1.44 12.69 9.82
C SER A 281 0.11 12.33 9.20
N ALA A 282 -0.72 11.55 9.91
CA ALA A 282 -2.13 11.31 9.59
C ALA A 282 -3.09 12.26 10.33
N ALA A 283 -2.59 13.37 10.87
CA ALA A 283 -3.39 14.31 11.64
C ALA A 283 -4.56 14.90 10.83
N LYS A 284 -4.37 15.14 9.53
CA LYS A 284 -5.42 15.60 8.61
C LYS A 284 -6.54 14.59 8.49
N LEU A 285 -6.22 13.31 8.24
CA LEU A 285 -7.19 12.22 8.14
C LEU A 285 -8.05 12.13 9.41
N ARG A 286 -7.41 12.19 10.58
CA ARG A 286 -8.10 12.12 11.88
C ARG A 286 -9.01 13.32 12.11
N ARG A 287 -8.52 14.53 11.82
CA ARG A 287 -9.26 15.77 12.05
C ARG A 287 -10.46 15.88 11.12
N GLU A 288 -10.32 15.55 9.85
CA GLU A 288 -11.33 15.83 8.84
C GLU A 288 -12.32 14.67 8.67
N LEU A 289 -11.86 13.43 8.76
CA LEU A 289 -12.69 12.25 8.52
C LEU A 289 -12.93 11.40 9.77
N GLY A 290 -12.27 11.70 10.90
CA GLY A 290 -12.42 10.95 12.15
C GLY A 290 -11.82 9.53 12.11
N VAL A 291 -11.09 9.18 11.05
CA VAL A 291 -10.51 7.84 10.86
C VAL A 291 -9.26 7.68 11.74
N ARG A 292 -9.19 6.55 12.45
CA ARG A 292 -8.05 6.16 13.29
C ARG A 292 -7.68 4.71 13.02
N PRO A 293 -6.41 4.34 13.09
CA PRO A 293 -6.00 2.95 13.00
C PRO A 293 -6.54 2.15 14.19
N ARG A 294 -6.90 0.90 13.95
CA ARG A 294 -7.30 -0.09 14.97
C ARG A 294 -6.15 -0.99 15.38
N TYR A 295 -5.19 -1.18 14.47
CA TYR A 295 -4.06 -2.05 14.68
C TYR A 295 -2.84 -1.23 15.11
N THR A 296 -2.17 -1.70 16.18
CA THR A 296 -0.79 -1.34 16.48
C THR A 296 0.15 -2.09 15.55
N LEU A 297 1.41 -1.66 15.45
CA LEU A 297 2.42 -2.40 14.69
C LEU A 297 2.55 -3.85 15.19
N ALA A 298 2.59 -4.05 16.51
CA ALA A 298 2.69 -5.38 17.12
C ALA A 298 1.50 -6.28 16.76
N SER A 299 0.26 -5.78 16.91
CA SER A 299 -0.94 -6.58 16.61
C SER A 299 -1.07 -6.89 15.12
N GLY A 300 -0.68 -5.97 14.25
CA GLY A 300 -0.68 -6.18 12.80
C GLY A 300 0.38 -7.20 12.36
N LEU A 301 1.57 -7.16 12.95
CA LEU A 301 2.61 -8.17 12.71
C LEU A 301 2.19 -9.55 13.22
N ALA A 302 1.56 -9.61 14.40
CA ALA A 302 1.06 -10.86 14.96
C ALA A 302 0.00 -11.51 14.04
N GLN A 303 -0.98 -10.73 13.57
CA GLN A 303 -1.98 -11.23 12.62
C GLN A 303 -1.36 -11.68 11.30
N THR A 304 -0.36 -10.93 10.80
CA THR A 304 0.37 -11.31 9.58
C THR A 304 1.10 -12.63 9.77
N TRP A 305 1.78 -12.81 10.91
CA TRP A 305 2.50 -14.05 11.23
C TRP A 305 1.57 -15.24 11.36
N GLU A 306 0.44 -15.07 12.06
CA GLU A 306 -0.57 -16.12 12.20
C GLU A 306 -1.08 -16.60 10.84
N TRP A 307 -1.47 -15.67 9.97
CA TRP A 307 -1.86 -15.99 8.59
C TRP A 307 -0.74 -16.70 7.83
N TYR A 308 0.48 -16.15 7.89
CA TYR A 308 1.63 -16.65 7.13
C TYR A 308 2.01 -18.06 7.53
N ARG A 309 1.99 -18.33 8.84
CA ARG A 309 2.22 -19.65 9.41
C ARG A 309 1.08 -20.62 9.09
N GLY A 310 -0.18 -20.17 9.24
CA GLY A 310 -1.36 -20.99 8.96
C GLY A 310 -1.43 -21.44 7.49
N ALA A 311 -1.01 -20.57 6.56
CA ALA A 311 -0.87 -20.91 5.15
C ALA A 311 0.43 -21.68 4.81
N ARG A 312 1.26 -22.02 5.79
CA ARG A 312 2.54 -22.73 5.67
C ARG A 312 3.55 -22.04 4.73
N LEU A 313 3.40 -20.74 4.50
CA LEU A 313 4.27 -19.98 3.60
C LEU A 313 5.71 -19.84 4.14
N HIS A 314 5.87 -19.89 5.45
CA HIS A 314 7.17 -19.88 6.12
C HIS A 314 8.00 -21.15 5.88
N GLU A 315 7.40 -22.23 5.37
CA GLU A 315 8.07 -23.49 5.07
C GLU A 315 8.62 -23.56 3.62
N ARG A 316 8.26 -22.58 2.77
CA ARG A 316 8.72 -22.55 1.39
C ARG A 316 10.25 -22.52 1.29
N ALA A 317 10.80 -23.09 0.24
CA ALA A 317 12.21 -22.95 -0.05
C ALA A 317 12.56 -21.49 -0.35
N LEU A 318 13.68 -21.02 0.20
CA LEU A 318 14.24 -19.69 -0.02
C LEU A 318 15.70 -19.81 -0.40
N ASP A 319 16.13 -18.96 -1.33
CA ASP A 319 17.53 -18.81 -1.66
C ASP A 319 18.15 -17.71 -0.79
N PHE A 320 19.19 -18.06 -0.02
CA PHE A 320 19.93 -17.16 0.85
C PHE A 320 21.33 -16.84 0.32
N THR A 321 21.68 -17.28 -0.89
CA THR A 321 23.04 -17.15 -1.44
C THR A 321 23.57 -15.73 -1.37
N ALA A 322 22.74 -14.74 -1.74
CA ALA A 322 23.13 -13.34 -1.73
C ALA A 322 23.35 -12.79 -0.33
N GLU A 323 22.54 -13.23 0.64
CA GLU A 323 22.71 -12.85 2.05
C GLU A 323 23.98 -13.48 2.65
N ASP A 324 24.28 -14.71 2.31
CA ASP A 324 25.50 -15.40 2.75
C ASP A 324 26.75 -14.72 2.16
N GLN A 325 26.69 -14.27 0.89
CA GLN A 325 27.74 -13.46 0.29
C GLN A 325 27.91 -12.13 1.04
N LEU A 326 26.81 -11.44 1.37
CA LEU A 326 26.90 -10.17 2.09
C LEU A 326 27.42 -10.35 3.52
N LEU A 327 27.03 -11.42 4.20
CA LEU A 327 27.57 -11.78 5.51
C LEU A 327 29.09 -11.98 5.45
N THR A 328 29.58 -12.65 4.41
CA THR A 328 31.03 -12.84 4.18
C THR A 328 31.75 -11.53 3.93
N LEU A 329 31.17 -10.66 3.10
CA LEU A 329 31.72 -9.33 2.79
C LEU A 329 31.74 -8.39 4.00
N ALA A 330 30.74 -8.49 4.88
CA ALA A 330 30.63 -7.67 6.09
C ALA A 330 31.57 -8.14 7.21
N ALA A 331 32.08 -9.36 7.14
CA ALA A 331 33.03 -9.93 8.11
C ALA A 331 34.50 -9.70 7.72
N ALA A 332 34.76 -9.30 6.47
CA ALA A 332 36.09 -9.03 5.92
C ALA A 332 36.48 -7.55 6.09
#